data_90afb1ec6e2ca736bc2058f04a5d572f
#
_entry.id   90afb1ec6e2ca736bc2058f04a5d572f
#
_cell.length_a   1.000
_cell.length_b   1.000
_cell.length_c   1.000
_cell.angle_alpha   90.00
_cell.angle_beta   90.00
_cell.angle_gamma   90.00
#
_symmetry.space_group_name_H-M   'P 1'
#
loop_
_entity.id
_entity.type
_entity.pdbx_description
1 polymer ?
#
loop_
_entity_poly.entity_id
_entity_poly.type
_entity_poly.pdbx_seq_one_letter_code
_entity_poly.pdbx_strand_id
1 'polypeptide(L)'
;MATNIRIAAVSYLNSIPFIYGIRHEGNLAAELLLAPPAMCAQNFIEGKADVALVPSAVVPTLRGAELITDYCIGAVGKVRTVVLMSNTPVERVRRVWLDFHSATSVQLVGYLAKNRWKIEPEWLRLDDYTLLERAEEGDAFLLIGDKVFDHEGRFAYNYDLAEEWMVQTHLPFVFAVWVARKGLSYEVHDAVERALTFGVEHIYEALLDTPHASREYAYEYLTQNIDFLFDVEKHRALKKFWDFGLKVSPKVNPG
;
A
#
# COMPACT_ATOMS: atom_id res chain seq x y z
N MET A 1 14.21 -25.61 19.33
CA MET A 1 14.34 -24.16 19.52
C MET A 1 13.43 -23.50 18.50
N ALA A 2 12.47 -22.68 18.92
CA ALA A 2 11.64 -21.96 17.97
C ALA A 2 12.55 -21.07 17.11
N THR A 3 12.52 -21.25 15.81
CA THR A 3 13.29 -20.40 14.88
C THR A 3 12.68 -19.02 14.94
N ASN A 4 13.43 -18.02 15.41
CA ASN A 4 12.97 -16.64 15.43
C ASN A 4 12.89 -16.15 14.00
N ILE A 5 11.66 -15.93 13.49
CA ILE A 5 11.42 -15.51 12.11
C ILE A 5 11.51 -13.98 12.01
N ARG A 6 12.13 -13.46 10.96
CA ARG A 6 12.22 -12.02 10.72
C ARG A 6 11.11 -11.57 9.80
N ILE A 7 10.26 -10.65 10.29
CA ILE A 7 9.10 -10.15 9.56
C ILE A 7 9.27 -8.66 9.29
N ALA A 8 9.25 -8.25 8.02
CA ALA A 8 9.20 -6.84 7.65
C ALA A 8 7.76 -6.39 7.42
N ALA A 9 7.31 -5.40 8.16
CA ALA A 9 5.98 -4.82 8.03
C ALA A 9 6.02 -3.31 7.80
N VAL A 10 4.99 -2.81 7.12
CA VAL A 10 4.88 -1.38 6.80
C VAL A 10 4.48 -0.60 8.04
N SER A 11 5.12 0.57 8.28
CA SER A 11 4.89 1.41 9.46
C SER A 11 3.76 2.43 9.30
N TYR A 12 2.72 2.14 8.49
CA TYR A 12 1.55 2.99 8.28
C TYR A 12 0.34 2.53 9.09
N LEU A 13 -0.64 3.41 9.24
CA LEU A 13 -1.88 3.16 9.98
C LEU A 13 -2.58 1.86 9.50
N ASN A 14 -2.61 1.60 8.19
CA ASN A 14 -3.23 0.39 7.63
C ASN A 14 -2.56 -0.93 8.02
N SER A 15 -1.36 -0.91 8.56
CA SER A 15 -0.64 -2.10 9.00
C SER A 15 -0.70 -2.33 10.51
N ILE A 16 -1.27 -1.39 11.27
CA ILE A 16 -1.37 -1.48 12.74
C ILE A 16 -2.03 -2.80 13.21
N PRO A 17 -3.14 -3.26 12.63
CA PRO A 17 -3.73 -4.53 13.03
C PRO A 17 -2.75 -5.70 12.88
N PHE A 18 -2.05 -5.79 11.76
CA PHE A 18 -1.06 -6.84 11.52
C PHE A 18 0.11 -6.78 12.51
N ILE A 19 0.62 -5.57 12.78
CA ILE A 19 1.72 -5.35 13.75
C ILE A 19 1.28 -5.80 15.14
N TYR A 20 0.05 -5.46 15.53
CA TYR A 20 -0.54 -5.88 16.80
C TYR A 20 -0.64 -7.39 16.89
N GLY A 21 -1.18 -8.03 15.86
CA GLY A 21 -1.31 -9.48 15.81
C GLY A 21 0.02 -10.21 15.93
N ILE A 22 1.03 -9.76 15.18
CA ILE A 22 2.40 -10.33 15.22
C ILE A 22 3.01 -10.22 16.65
N ARG A 23 2.69 -9.16 17.39
CA ARG A 23 3.21 -8.93 18.75
C ARG A 23 2.47 -9.69 19.84
N HIS A 24 1.17 -9.94 19.66
CA HIS A 24 0.25 -10.34 20.75
C HIS A 24 -0.41 -11.72 20.58
N GLU A 25 -0.36 -12.35 19.41
CA GLU A 25 -0.95 -13.70 19.19
C GLU A 25 -0.29 -14.78 20.09
N GLY A 26 0.96 -14.59 20.47
CA GLY A 26 1.63 -15.36 21.53
C GLY A 26 2.37 -16.63 21.06
N ASN A 27 2.08 -17.16 19.87
CA ASN A 27 2.71 -18.38 19.34
C ASN A 27 3.71 -18.11 18.22
N LEU A 28 3.85 -16.85 17.79
CA LEU A 28 4.77 -16.44 16.74
C LEU A 28 6.04 -15.82 17.35
N ALA A 29 7.14 -16.56 17.39
CA ALA A 29 8.44 -16.00 17.75
C ALA A 29 9.00 -15.21 16.56
N ALA A 30 8.80 -13.91 16.53
CA ALA A 30 9.19 -13.06 15.42
C ALA A 30 10.02 -11.84 15.85
N GLU A 31 11.03 -11.52 15.06
CA GLU A 31 11.68 -10.21 15.06
C GLU A 31 10.97 -9.33 14.03
N LEU A 32 10.36 -8.22 14.48
CA LEU A 32 9.57 -7.33 13.64
C LEU A 32 10.40 -6.12 13.19
N LEU A 33 10.57 -5.97 11.88
CA LEU A 33 11.26 -4.86 11.21
C LEU A 33 10.21 -3.91 10.62
N LEU A 34 10.02 -2.73 11.24
CA LEU A 34 9.08 -1.73 10.74
C LEU A 34 9.80 -0.78 9.78
N ALA A 35 9.25 -0.59 8.58
CA ALA A 35 9.87 0.21 7.53
C ALA A 35 8.83 0.77 6.53
N PRO A 36 9.19 1.79 5.73
CA PRO A 36 8.38 2.16 4.56
C PRO A 36 8.22 1.00 3.56
N PRO A 37 7.15 0.99 2.72
CA PRO A 37 6.85 -0.14 1.82
C PRO A 37 8.01 -0.58 0.92
N ALA A 38 8.73 0.36 0.32
CA ALA A 38 9.89 0.07 -0.53
C ALA A 38 11.02 -0.63 0.25
N MET A 39 11.22 -0.23 1.52
CA MET A 39 12.25 -0.82 2.38
C MET A 39 11.86 -2.23 2.87
N CYS A 40 10.56 -2.52 3.05
CA CYS A 40 10.11 -3.89 3.34
C CYS A 40 10.48 -4.84 2.19
N ALA A 41 10.25 -4.44 0.94
CA ALA A 41 10.67 -5.22 -0.23
C ALA A 41 12.20 -5.37 -0.30
N GLN A 42 12.95 -4.30 -0.01
CA GLN A 42 14.40 -4.33 0.00
C GLN A 42 14.96 -5.27 1.09
N ASN A 43 14.41 -5.20 2.31
CA ASN A 43 14.78 -6.12 3.40
C ASN A 43 14.54 -7.59 3.03
N PHE A 44 13.45 -7.86 2.31
CA PHE A 44 13.18 -9.18 1.78
C PHE A 44 14.22 -9.60 0.74
N ILE A 45 14.53 -8.76 -0.26
CA ILE A 45 15.52 -9.03 -1.30
C ILE A 45 16.90 -9.31 -0.71
N GLU A 46 17.32 -8.49 0.26
CA GLU A 46 18.63 -8.60 0.92
C GLU A 46 18.75 -9.76 1.93
N GLY A 47 17.69 -10.51 2.17
CA GLY A 47 17.69 -11.60 3.12
C GLY A 47 17.65 -11.18 4.59
N LYS A 48 17.27 -9.93 4.86
CA LYS A 48 17.05 -9.40 6.22
C LYS A 48 15.69 -9.77 6.79
N ALA A 49 14.72 -10.09 5.92
CA ALA A 49 13.40 -10.58 6.30
C ALA A 49 13.11 -11.93 5.63
N ASP A 50 12.43 -12.81 6.36
CA ASP A 50 11.98 -14.13 5.91
C ASP A 50 10.54 -14.07 5.39
N VAL A 51 9.74 -13.17 6.00
CA VAL A 51 8.37 -12.79 5.60
C VAL A 51 8.31 -11.27 5.49
N ALA A 52 7.58 -10.74 4.51
CA ALA A 52 7.44 -9.30 4.36
C ALA A 52 6.09 -8.89 3.78
N LEU A 53 5.54 -7.77 4.26
CA LEU A 53 4.45 -7.05 3.62
C LEU A 53 5.06 -6.13 2.55
N VAL A 54 4.83 -6.45 1.29
CA VAL A 54 5.48 -5.76 0.15
C VAL A 54 4.46 -5.11 -0.78
N PRO A 55 4.82 -4.01 -1.47
CA PRO A 55 3.97 -3.45 -2.51
C PRO A 55 3.63 -4.49 -3.57
N SER A 56 2.37 -4.62 -3.93
CA SER A 56 1.90 -5.67 -4.87
C SER A 56 2.55 -5.58 -6.25
N ALA A 57 2.92 -4.37 -6.70
CA ALA A 57 3.58 -4.16 -7.99
C ALA A 57 4.96 -4.83 -8.10
N VAL A 58 5.69 -5.01 -7.01
CA VAL A 58 7.06 -5.56 -7.06
C VAL A 58 7.10 -7.09 -6.96
N VAL A 59 6.01 -7.73 -6.55
CA VAL A 59 5.95 -9.19 -6.34
C VAL A 59 6.47 -9.99 -7.54
N PRO A 60 6.10 -9.67 -8.80
CA PRO A 60 6.60 -10.42 -9.96
C PRO A 60 8.11 -10.35 -10.14
N THR A 61 8.79 -9.40 -9.49
CA THR A 61 10.25 -9.23 -9.57
C THR A 61 10.99 -9.93 -8.43
N LEU A 62 10.28 -10.39 -7.40
CA LEU A 62 10.86 -11.01 -6.21
C LEU A 62 11.19 -12.48 -6.46
N ARG A 63 12.47 -12.77 -6.70
CA ARG A 63 12.92 -14.15 -6.91
C ARG A 63 12.84 -14.96 -5.62
N GLY A 64 12.27 -16.16 -5.70
CA GLY A 64 12.16 -17.06 -4.56
C GLY A 64 11.14 -16.63 -3.51
N ALA A 65 10.25 -15.68 -3.85
CA ALA A 65 9.09 -15.34 -3.05
C ALA A 65 7.89 -16.22 -3.42
N GLU A 66 7.06 -16.47 -2.43
CA GLU A 66 5.72 -17.02 -2.60
C GLU A 66 4.72 -16.15 -1.82
N LEU A 67 3.51 -16.00 -2.37
CA LEU A 67 2.41 -15.36 -1.67
C LEU A 67 1.96 -16.26 -0.53
N ILE A 68 1.79 -15.67 0.65
CA ILE A 68 1.31 -16.38 1.83
C ILE A 68 0.14 -15.61 2.42
N THR A 69 -0.67 -16.29 3.23
CA THR A 69 -1.81 -15.77 3.98
C THR A 69 -3.01 -15.32 3.14
N ASP A 70 -4.18 -15.37 3.76
CA ASP A 70 -5.43 -14.84 3.21
C ASP A 70 -5.63 -13.35 3.57
N TYR A 71 -4.52 -12.62 3.85
CA TYR A 71 -4.55 -11.21 4.23
C TYR A 71 -3.70 -10.34 3.30
N CYS A 72 -4.17 -9.10 3.09
CA CYS A 72 -3.50 -8.08 2.28
C CYS A 72 -3.85 -6.67 2.79
N ILE A 73 -3.23 -5.65 2.23
CA ILE A 73 -3.77 -4.29 2.26
C ILE A 73 -4.49 -4.05 0.95
N GLY A 74 -5.82 -4.13 0.98
CA GLY A 74 -6.69 -3.93 -0.16
C GLY A 74 -7.78 -2.89 0.11
N ALA A 75 -8.61 -2.62 -0.90
CA ALA A 75 -9.79 -1.78 -0.79
C ALA A 75 -10.87 -2.20 -1.79
N VAL A 76 -12.13 -2.11 -1.34
CA VAL A 76 -13.33 -2.22 -2.18
C VAL A 76 -13.95 -0.83 -2.26
N GLY A 77 -13.70 -0.08 -3.35
CA GLY A 77 -14.03 1.35 -3.45
C GLY A 77 -12.91 2.24 -2.92
N LYS A 78 -13.26 3.28 -2.15
CA LYS A 78 -12.29 4.27 -1.66
C LYS A 78 -11.32 3.72 -0.62
N VAL A 79 -10.01 3.93 -0.84
CA VAL A 79 -8.97 3.65 0.15
C VAL A 79 -8.65 4.85 1.03
N ARG A 80 -8.98 6.07 0.61
CA ARG A 80 -8.70 7.37 1.24
C ARG A 80 -7.23 7.78 1.35
N THR A 81 -6.31 6.84 1.40
CA THR A 81 -4.88 7.08 1.62
C THR A 81 -4.00 6.91 0.39
N VAL A 82 -4.58 6.79 -0.80
CA VAL A 82 -3.86 6.79 -2.08
C VAL A 82 -4.66 7.65 -3.06
N VAL A 83 -4.30 8.92 -3.15
CA VAL A 83 -5.11 9.94 -3.83
C VAL A 83 -4.25 10.77 -4.78
N LEU A 84 -4.76 11.00 -6.00
CA LEU A 84 -4.24 12.01 -6.91
C LEU A 84 -5.01 13.31 -6.67
N MET A 85 -4.32 14.33 -6.15
CA MET A 85 -4.87 15.64 -5.80
C MET A 85 -4.46 16.70 -6.81
N SER A 86 -5.39 17.56 -7.25
CA SER A 86 -5.13 18.62 -8.22
C SER A 86 -6.11 19.79 -8.08
N ASN A 87 -5.68 20.98 -8.49
CA ASN A 87 -6.59 22.12 -8.73
C ASN A 87 -7.07 22.19 -10.19
N THR A 88 -6.63 21.25 -11.02
CA THR A 88 -6.99 21.11 -12.43
C THR A 88 -7.75 19.81 -12.64
N PRO A 89 -8.86 19.77 -13.41
CA PRO A 89 -9.52 18.52 -13.78
C PRO A 89 -8.56 17.54 -14.42
N VAL A 90 -8.73 16.23 -14.16
CA VAL A 90 -7.72 15.21 -14.55
C VAL A 90 -7.43 15.22 -16.05
N GLU A 91 -8.41 15.53 -16.90
CA GLU A 91 -8.27 15.59 -18.37
C GLU A 91 -7.30 16.69 -18.83
N ARG A 92 -6.99 17.67 -17.97
CA ARG A 92 -6.09 18.79 -18.25
C ARG A 92 -4.78 18.71 -17.46
N VAL A 93 -4.57 17.64 -16.68
CA VAL A 93 -3.31 17.40 -15.95
C VAL A 93 -2.19 17.16 -16.94
N ARG A 94 -1.07 17.87 -16.75
CA ARG A 94 0.15 17.82 -17.59
C ARG A 94 1.33 17.25 -16.86
N ARG A 95 1.40 17.44 -15.52
CA ARG A 95 2.49 16.99 -14.66
C ARG A 95 1.90 16.26 -13.48
N VAL A 96 2.44 15.09 -13.18
CA VAL A 96 2.08 14.31 -12.00
C VAL A 96 3.31 14.13 -11.14
N TRP A 97 3.26 14.72 -9.94
CA TRP A 97 4.28 14.61 -8.91
C TRP A 97 4.02 13.38 -8.07
N LEU A 98 4.94 12.44 -8.07
CA LEU A 98 4.77 11.11 -7.52
C LEU A 98 5.45 10.98 -6.16
N ASP A 99 4.67 10.70 -5.11
CA ASP A 99 5.19 10.11 -3.88
C ASP A 99 5.63 8.67 -4.18
N PHE A 100 6.93 8.46 -4.29
CA PHE A 100 7.53 7.21 -4.76
C PHE A 100 7.74 6.17 -3.65
N HIS A 101 7.27 6.42 -2.41
CA HIS A 101 7.38 5.45 -1.31
C HIS A 101 6.58 4.16 -1.54
N SER A 102 5.63 4.15 -2.50
CA SER A 102 4.90 2.96 -2.92
C SER A 102 4.98 2.74 -4.42
N ALA A 103 5.71 1.73 -4.86
CA ALA A 103 5.77 1.31 -6.26
C ALA A 103 4.37 0.96 -6.80
N THR A 104 3.51 0.35 -5.99
CA THR A 104 2.14 0.00 -6.39
C THR A 104 1.33 1.23 -6.78
N SER A 105 1.34 2.27 -5.94
CA SER A 105 0.56 3.49 -6.18
C SER A 105 1.06 4.24 -7.42
N VAL A 106 2.38 4.27 -7.65
CA VAL A 106 3.00 4.83 -8.85
C VAL A 106 2.55 4.09 -10.11
N GLN A 107 2.53 2.76 -10.09
CA GLN A 107 2.07 2.00 -11.26
C GLN A 107 0.54 2.09 -11.45
N LEU A 108 -0.22 2.19 -10.37
CA LEU A 108 -1.68 2.33 -10.42
C LEU A 108 -2.07 3.66 -11.07
N VAL A 109 -1.47 4.79 -10.67
CA VAL A 109 -1.77 6.08 -11.31
C VAL A 109 -1.41 6.06 -12.80
N GLY A 110 -0.31 5.38 -13.19
CA GLY A 110 0.05 5.18 -14.58
C GLY A 110 -0.96 4.31 -15.36
N TYR A 111 -1.48 3.26 -14.73
CA TYR A 111 -2.57 2.46 -15.30
C TYR A 111 -3.81 3.31 -15.56
N LEU A 112 -4.23 4.12 -14.58
CA LEU A 112 -5.40 4.97 -14.65
C LEU A 112 -5.24 6.09 -15.67
N ALA A 113 -4.08 6.74 -15.72
CA ALA A 113 -3.76 7.74 -16.73
C ALA A 113 -3.98 7.20 -18.14
N LYS A 114 -3.44 6.00 -18.42
CA LYS A 114 -3.54 5.39 -19.75
C LYS A 114 -4.93 4.84 -20.06
N ASN A 115 -5.54 4.10 -19.11
CA ASN A 115 -6.71 3.26 -19.43
C ASN A 115 -8.04 3.93 -19.09
N ARG A 116 -8.06 4.83 -18.10
CA ARG A 116 -9.27 5.51 -17.64
C ARG A 116 -9.33 6.96 -18.07
N TRP A 117 -8.33 7.77 -17.71
CA TRP A 117 -8.33 9.21 -17.95
C TRP A 117 -7.84 9.60 -19.35
N LYS A 118 -7.12 8.70 -20.04
CA LYS A 118 -6.57 8.92 -21.39
C LYS A 118 -5.66 10.14 -21.48
N ILE A 119 -4.80 10.30 -20.48
CA ILE A 119 -3.81 11.38 -20.39
C ILE A 119 -2.38 10.81 -20.44
N GLU A 120 -1.45 11.61 -20.88
CA GLU A 120 -0.01 11.31 -20.95
C GLU A 120 0.77 12.43 -20.25
N PRO A 121 0.73 12.50 -18.90
CA PRO A 121 1.41 13.55 -18.17
C PRO A 121 2.92 13.29 -18.10
N GLU A 122 3.67 14.33 -17.80
CA GLU A 122 5.04 14.18 -17.33
C GLU A 122 5.03 13.61 -15.90
N TRP A 123 5.84 12.58 -15.66
CA TRP A 123 5.98 11.91 -14.37
C TRP A 123 7.19 12.47 -13.63
N LEU A 124 6.96 13.18 -12.53
CA LEU A 124 7.99 13.85 -11.73
C LEU A 124 8.03 13.24 -10.33
N ARG A 125 9.21 13.26 -9.73
CA ARG A 125 9.38 12.79 -8.36
C ARG A 125 9.04 13.90 -7.38
N LEU A 126 8.20 13.59 -6.39
CA LEU A 126 7.85 14.48 -5.28
C LEU A 126 8.84 14.27 -4.14
N ASP A 127 9.91 15.05 -4.12
CA ASP A 127 10.91 15.04 -3.04
C ASP A 127 10.69 16.16 -2.03
N ASP A 128 9.99 17.23 -2.44
CA ASP A 128 9.68 18.39 -1.60
C ASP A 128 8.16 18.63 -1.55
N TYR A 129 7.56 18.39 -0.40
CA TYR A 129 6.11 18.58 -0.18
C TYR A 129 5.69 20.05 -0.15
N THR A 130 6.61 21.02 -0.06
CA THR A 130 6.28 22.46 -0.19
C THR A 130 5.76 22.79 -1.60
N LEU A 131 6.03 21.94 -2.60
CA LEU A 131 5.46 22.06 -3.95
C LEU A 131 3.93 22.01 -3.96
N LEU A 132 3.28 21.34 -2.99
CA LEU A 132 1.83 21.33 -2.87
C LEU A 132 1.25 22.73 -2.63
N GLU A 133 2.01 23.61 -1.97
CA GLU A 133 1.61 25.00 -1.70
C GLU A 133 1.80 25.92 -2.93
N ARG A 134 2.60 25.49 -3.89
CA ARG A 134 2.96 26.22 -5.11
C ARG A 134 2.43 25.55 -6.37
N ALA A 135 1.37 24.71 -6.21
CA ALA A 135 0.78 23.98 -7.33
C ALA A 135 0.37 24.92 -8.47
N GLU A 136 0.87 24.68 -9.65
CA GLU A 136 0.52 25.41 -10.87
C GLU A 136 -0.65 24.75 -11.63
N GLU A 137 -1.21 25.46 -12.60
CA GLU A 137 -2.22 24.87 -13.47
C GLU A 137 -1.64 23.68 -14.26
N GLY A 138 -2.32 22.56 -14.21
CA GLY A 138 -1.89 21.31 -14.83
C GLY A 138 -1.05 20.41 -13.93
N ASP A 139 -0.78 20.82 -12.67
CA ASP A 139 -0.14 19.96 -11.67
C ASP A 139 -1.15 19.05 -10.98
N ALA A 140 -0.70 17.83 -10.72
CA ALA A 140 -1.37 16.89 -9.83
C ALA A 140 -0.32 16.19 -8.94
N PHE A 141 -0.72 15.81 -7.73
CA PHE A 141 0.15 15.22 -6.72
C PHE A 141 -0.42 13.88 -6.30
N LEU A 142 0.32 12.81 -6.55
CA LEU A 142 0.02 11.51 -5.95
C LEU A 142 0.55 11.50 -4.52
N LEU A 143 -0.34 11.42 -3.55
CA LEU A 143 -0.01 11.27 -2.14
C LEU A 143 -0.42 9.88 -1.65
N ILE A 144 0.38 9.32 -0.74
CA ILE A 144 0.13 8.00 -0.16
C ILE A 144 0.32 7.99 1.36
N GLY A 145 -0.42 7.08 2.03
CA GLY A 145 -0.33 6.86 3.47
C GLY A 145 -0.99 7.97 4.28
N ASP A 146 -0.68 8.01 5.55
CA ASP A 146 -1.39 8.81 6.55
C ASP A 146 -1.33 10.32 6.29
N LYS A 147 -0.28 10.80 5.60
CA LYS A 147 -0.14 12.21 5.20
C LYS A 147 -1.25 12.73 4.28
N VAL A 148 -1.98 11.85 3.59
CA VAL A 148 -3.14 12.26 2.75
C VAL A 148 -4.16 13.00 3.58
N PHE A 149 -4.35 12.62 4.82
CA PHE A 149 -5.30 13.23 5.75
C PHE A 149 -4.96 14.69 6.08
N ASP A 150 -3.67 15.05 6.12
CA ASP A 150 -3.21 16.42 6.36
C ASP A 150 -3.52 17.36 5.18
N HIS A 151 -3.87 16.78 4.03
CA HIS A 151 -4.17 17.52 2.79
C HIS A 151 -5.62 17.40 2.32
N GLU A 152 -6.49 16.72 3.07
CA GLU A 152 -7.93 16.64 2.76
C GLU A 152 -8.55 18.05 2.64
N GLY A 153 -9.32 18.28 1.57
CA GLY A 153 -9.99 19.55 1.31
C GLY A 153 -9.11 20.70 0.79
N ARG A 154 -7.81 20.48 0.59
CA ARG A 154 -6.89 21.53 0.07
C ARG A 154 -6.93 21.67 -1.45
N PHE A 155 -7.37 20.65 -2.18
CA PHE A 155 -7.43 20.64 -3.63
C PHE A 155 -8.86 20.51 -4.14
N ALA A 156 -9.14 21.14 -5.27
CA ALA A 156 -10.47 21.15 -5.87
C ALA A 156 -10.89 19.75 -6.37
N TYR A 157 -9.92 18.94 -6.80
CA TYR A 157 -10.13 17.60 -7.35
C TYR A 157 -9.29 16.58 -6.57
N ASN A 158 -9.94 15.51 -6.12
CA ASN A 158 -9.32 14.43 -5.38
C ASN A 158 -9.80 13.11 -5.99
N TYR A 159 -8.88 12.38 -6.64
CA TYR A 159 -9.17 11.10 -7.28
C TYR A 159 -8.58 9.99 -6.43
N ASP A 160 -9.44 9.25 -5.73
CA ASP A 160 -9.05 8.06 -5.00
C ASP A 160 -8.70 6.94 -5.98
N LEU A 161 -7.46 6.46 -5.95
CA LEU A 161 -7.00 5.54 -7.00
C LEU A 161 -7.64 4.17 -6.93
N ALA A 162 -8.07 3.70 -5.75
CA ALA A 162 -8.79 2.43 -5.63
C ALA A 162 -10.22 2.54 -6.15
N GLU A 163 -10.91 3.65 -5.89
CA GLU A 163 -12.23 3.93 -6.46
C GLU A 163 -12.15 4.04 -7.99
N GLU A 164 -11.17 4.78 -8.52
CA GLU A 164 -10.96 4.92 -9.97
C GLU A 164 -10.63 3.59 -10.65
N TRP A 165 -9.84 2.73 -9.97
CA TRP A 165 -9.59 1.37 -10.43
C TRP A 165 -10.86 0.54 -10.47
N MET A 166 -11.67 0.58 -9.41
CA MET A 166 -12.93 -0.16 -9.33
C MET A 166 -13.92 0.29 -10.42
N VAL A 167 -14.04 1.60 -10.66
CA VAL A 167 -14.88 2.12 -11.76
C VAL A 167 -14.39 1.62 -13.11
N GLN A 168 -13.08 1.52 -13.34
CA GLN A 168 -12.50 1.07 -14.61
C GLN A 168 -12.56 -0.44 -14.80
N THR A 169 -12.45 -1.23 -13.73
CA THR A 169 -12.19 -2.67 -13.84
C THR A 169 -13.28 -3.54 -13.26
N HIS A 170 -14.15 -2.99 -12.42
CA HIS A 170 -15.15 -3.67 -11.58
C HIS A 170 -14.52 -4.68 -10.59
N LEU A 171 -13.26 -4.46 -10.20
CA LEU A 171 -12.52 -5.30 -9.27
C LEU A 171 -12.02 -4.46 -8.09
N PRO A 172 -11.87 -5.05 -6.89
CA PRO A 172 -11.17 -4.41 -5.77
C PRO A 172 -9.71 -4.12 -6.13
N PHE A 173 -9.00 -3.36 -5.31
CA PHE A 173 -7.57 -3.14 -5.53
C PHE A 173 -6.73 -3.69 -4.37
N VAL A 174 -5.50 -4.14 -4.70
CA VAL A 174 -4.54 -4.70 -3.73
C VAL A 174 -3.26 -3.87 -3.74
N PHE A 175 -3.00 -3.18 -2.64
CA PHE A 175 -1.82 -2.31 -2.51
C PHE A 175 -0.58 -3.04 -2.04
N ALA A 176 -0.73 -3.95 -1.07
CA ALA A 176 0.37 -4.73 -0.53
C ALA A 176 -0.10 -6.14 -0.18
N VAL A 177 0.81 -7.09 -0.27
CA VAL A 177 0.58 -8.51 0.03
C VAL A 177 1.71 -9.06 0.87
N TRP A 178 1.44 -10.12 1.61
CA TRP A 178 2.43 -10.85 2.36
C TRP A 178 3.15 -11.86 1.46
N VAL A 179 4.47 -11.82 1.51
CA VAL A 179 5.33 -12.79 0.83
C VAL A 179 6.26 -13.46 1.82
N ALA A 180 6.58 -14.71 1.56
CA ALA A 180 7.58 -15.48 2.28
C ALA A 180 8.67 -16.01 1.35
N ARG A 181 9.83 -16.33 1.91
CA ARG A 181 10.84 -17.10 1.21
C ARG A 181 10.37 -18.53 1.01
N LYS A 182 10.55 -19.05 -0.19
CA LYS A 182 10.26 -20.46 -0.47
C LYS A 182 11.00 -21.37 0.48
N GLY A 183 10.29 -22.36 1.00
CA GLY A 183 10.84 -23.37 1.89
C GLY A 183 10.70 -23.07 3.38
N LEU A 184 9.98 -22.03 3.76
CA LEU A 184 9.51 -21.90 5.14
C LEU A 184 8.50 -23.01 5.45
N SER A 185 8.54 -23.52 6.69
CA SER A 185 7.67 -24.63 7.09
C SER A 185 6.19 -24.20 7.16
N TYR A 186 5.31 -25.19 7.06
CA TYR A 186 3.87 -24.97 7.19
C TYR A 186 3.50 -24.36 8.55
N GLU A 187 4.20 -24.76 9.62
CA GLU A 187 3.96 -24.23 10.97
C GLU A 187 4.24 -22.72 11.06
N VAL A 188 5.24 -22.25 10.29
CA VAL A 188 5.52 -20.81 10.20
C VAL A 188 4.44 -20.08 9.42
N HIS A 189 3.99 -20.62 8.29
CA HIS A 189 2.88 -20.03 7.52
C HIS A 189 1.62 -19.93 8.37
N ASP A 190 1.26 -21.02 9.04
CA ASP A 190 0.09 -21.10 9.91
C ASP A 190 0.19 -20.14 11.12
N ALA A 191 1.37 -19.99 11.72
CA ALA A 191 1.59 -19.04 12.81
C ALA A 191 1.47 -17.58 12.35
N VAL A 192 1.99 -17.26 11.15
CA VAL A 192 1.81 -15.93 10.55
C VAL A 192 0.34 -15.67 10.26
N GLU A 193 -0.37 -16.64 9.64
CA GLU A 193 -1.80 -16.53 9.36
C GLU A 193 -2.61 -16.24 10.63
N ARG A 194 -2.41 -17.01 11.71
CA ARG A 194 -3.08 -16.78 12.99
C ARG A 194 -2.78 -15.40 13.57
N ALA A 195 -1.52 -14.96 13.49
CA ALA A 195 -1.15 -13.64 13.99
C ALA A 195 -1.88 -12.51 13.23
N LEU A 196 -1.96 -12.61 11.89
CA LEU A 196 -2.67 -11.62 11.09
C LEU A 196 -4.18 -11.66 11.36
N THR A 197 -4.78 -12.84 11.46
CA THR A 197 -6.17 -13.04 11.85
C THR A 197 -6.46 -12.36 13.18
N PHE A 198 -5.66 -12.68 14.21
CA PHE A 198 -5.80 -12.10 15.53
C PHE A 198 -5.75 -10.57 15.49
N GLY A 199 -4.83 -10.00 14.73
CA GLY A 199 -4.71 -8.55 14.61
C GLY A 199 -5.90 -7.90 13.93
N VAL A 200 -6.43 -8.49 12.87
CA VAL A 200 -7.61 -7.98 12.14
C VAL A 200 -8.89 -8.11 12.99
N GLU A 201 -9.01 -9.15 13.81
CA GLU A 201 -10.12 -9.32 14.76
C GLU A 201 -10.05 -8.34 15.94
N HIS A 202 -8.87 -7.74 16.22
CA HIS A 202 -8.62 -6.86 17.38
C HIS A 202 -8.19 -5.44 16.96
N ILE A 203 -8.80 -4.87 15.90
CA ILE A 203 -8.46 -3.53 15.38
C ILE A 203 -8.58 -2.45 16.46
N TYR A 204 -9.60 -2.53 17.32
CA TYR A 204 -9.80 -1.55 18.37
C TYR A 204 -8.67 -1.58 19.40
N GLU A 205 -8.29 -2.76 19.87
CA GLU A 205 -7.18 -2.98 20.80
C GLU A 205 -5.85 -2.56 20.18
N ALA A 206 -5.64 -2.87 18.88
CA ALA A 206 -4.47 -2.46 18.14
C ALA A 206 -4.30 -0.94 18.08
N LEU A 207 -5.40 -0.20 17.93
CA LEU A 207 -5.40 1.27 17.99
C LEU A 207 -5.16 1.80 19.41
N LEU A 208 -5.61 1.09 20.46
CA LEU A 208 -5.33 1.45 21.85
C LEU A 208 -3.85 1.33 22.16
N ASP A 209 -3.16 0.35 21.59
CA ASP A 209 -1.72 0.10 21.77
C ASP A 209 -0.85 1.06 20.95
N THR A 210 -1.46 1.88 20.08
CA THR A 210 -0.73 2.81 19.20
C THR A 210 -0.96 4.26 19.64
N PRO A 211 0.04 4.92 20.27
CA PRO A 211 -0.14 6.22 20.97
C PRO A 211 -0.59 7.40 20.11
N HIS A 212 -0.37 7.35 18.79
CA HIS A 212 -0.49 8.53 17.90
C HIS A 212 -1.68 8.48 16.94
N ALA A 213 -2.51 7.45 16.96
CA ALA A 213 -3.69 7.38 16.10
C ALA A 213 -4.87 8.12 16.77
N SER A 214 -5.48 9.10 16.08
CA SER A 214 -6.81 9.58 16.42
C SER A 214 -7.77 8.40 16.32
N ARG A 215 -8.25 7.90 17.47
CA ARG A 215 -8.96 6.61 17.55
C ARG A 215 -10.20 6.55 16.66
N GLU A 216 -11.01 7.59 16.66
CA GLU A 216 -12.28 7.62 15.92
C GLU A 216 -12.04 7.53 14.40
N TYR A 217 -11.21 8.39 13.87
CA TYR A 217 -10.86 8.43 12.46
C TYR A 217 -10.13 7.16 12.00
N ALA A 218 -9.15 6.68 12.78
CA ALA A 218 -8.36 5.50 12.45
C ALA A 218 -9.21 4.24 12.43
N TYR A 219 -10.18 4.10 13.36
CA TYR A 219 -11.08 2.96 13.41
C TYR A 219 -11.99 2.93 12.18
N GLU A 220 -12.61 4.06 11.82
CA GLU A 220 -13.42 4.17 10.60
C GLU A 220 -12.60 3.79 9.35
N TYR A 221 -11.40 4.34 9.22
CA TYR A 221 -10.50 4.04 8.10
C TYR A 221 -10.17 2.55 8.00
N LEU A 222 -9.77 1.92 9.11
CA LEU A 222 -9.38 0.50 9.12
C LEU A 222 -10.55 -0.45 8.90
N THR A 223 -11.79 -0.05 9.26
CA THR A 223 -12.97 -0.91 9.17
C THR A 223 -13.86 -0.65 7.95
N GLN A 224 -13.74 0.52 7.31
CA GLN A 224 -14.60 0.90 6.19
C GLN A 224 -13.86 1.12 4.87
N ASN A 225 -12.56 1.49 4.92
CA ASN A 225 -11.78 1.78 3.73
C ASN A 225 -10.74 0.72 3.41
N ILE A 226 -10.17 0.07 4.43
CA ILE A 226 -9.26 -1.06 4.23
C ILE A 226 -10.05 -2.35 4.24
N ASP A 227 -9.80 -3.18 3.23
CA ASP A 227 -10.27 -4.56 3.19
C ASP A 227 -9.05 -5.48 3.28
N PHE A 228 -8.94 -6.15 4.43
CA PHE A 228 -7.80 -6.98 4.76
C PHE A 228 -7.84 -8.38 4.15
N LEU A 229 -9.03 -8.90 3.80
CA LEU A 229 -9.16 -10.25 3.27
C LEU A 229 -8.62 -10.32 1.83
N PHE A 230 -7.71 -11.26 1.56
CA PHE A 230 -7.15 -11.51 0.23
C PHE A 230 -7.94 -12.61 -0.50
N ASP A 231 -9.15 -12.28 -0.91
CA ASP A 231 -10.13 -13.14 -1.55
C ASP A 231 -9.85 -13.39 -3.05
N VAL A 232 -10.71 -14.19 -3.67
CA VAL A 232 -10.63 -14.56 -5.09
C VAL A 232 -10.70 -13.34 -6.03
N GLU A 233 -11.52 -12.33 -5.70
CA GLU A 233 -11.66 -11.14 -6.53
C GLU A 233 -10.39 -10.28 -6.46
N LYS A 234 -9.73 -10.22 -5.30
CA LYS A 234 -8.44 -9.55 -5.16
C LYS A 234 -7.31 -10.30 -5.86
N HIS A 235 -7.32 -11.63 -5.88
CA HIS A 235 -6.40 -12.40 -6.71
C HIS A 235 -6.58 -12.10 -8.21
N ARG A 236 -7.83 -11.97 -8.69
CA ARG A 236 -8.13 -11.58 -10.08
C ARG A 236 -7.66 -10.15 -10.38
N ALA A 237 -7.90 -9.23 -9.45
CA ALA A 237 -7.45 -7.85 -9.54
C ALA A 237 -5.92 -7.75 -9.64
N LEU A 238 -5.22 -8.47 -8.76
CA LEU A 238 -3.77 -8.50 -8.71
C LEU A 238 -3.16 -9.02 -10.03
N LYS A 239 -3.71 -10.11 -10.57
CA LYS A 239 -3.29 -10.63 -11.88
C LYS A 239 -3.47 -9.60 -12.99
N LYS A 240 -4.65 -8.96 -13.06
CA LYS A 240 -4.93 -7.89 -14.03
C LYS A 240 -3.96 -6.71 -13.89
N PHE A 241 -3.62 -6.34 -12.66
CA PHE A 241 -2.67 -5.28 -12.38
C PHE A 241 -1.24 -5.66 -12.83
N TRP A 242 -0.81 -6.87 -12.59
CA TRP A 242 0.51 -7.36 -13.02
C TRP A 242 0.66 -7.44 -14.55
N ASP A 243 -0.43 -7.73 -15.28
CA ASP A 243 -0.42 -7.72 -16.75
C ASP A 243 -0.09 -6.31 -17.32
N PHE A 244 -0.36 -5.25 -16.56
CA PHE A 244 0.06 -3.90 -16.92
C PHE A 244 1.57 -3.71 -16.79
N GLY A 245 2.20 -4.30 -15.79
CA GLY A 245 3.64 -4.26 -15.52
C GLY A 245 4.14 -2.92 -14.97
N LEU A 246 5.45 -2.84 -14.74
CA LEU A 246 6.14 -1.64 -14.22
C LEU A 246 6.45 -0.69 -15.38
N LYS A 247 5.60 0.30 -15.63
CA LYS A 247 5.70 1.20 -16.80
C LYS A 247 5.98 2.66 -16.45
N VAL A 248 5.72 3.06 -15.21
CA VAL A 248 5.95 4.43 -14.75
C VAL A 248 7.26 4.51 -13.99
N SER A 249 8.15 5.37 -14.48
CA SER A 249 9.40 5.72 -13.81
C SER A 249 9.47 7.25 -13.71
N PRO A 250 9.44 7.82 -12.50
CA PRO A 250 9.49 9.27 -12.35
C PRO A 250 10.87 9.80 -12.76
N LYS A 251 10.88 10.94 -13.44
CA LYS A 251 12.09 11.72 -13.64
C LYS A 251 12.46 12.42 -12.34
N VAL A 252 13.74 12.43 -12.01
CA VAL A 252 14.27 13.28 -10.93
C VAL A 252 14.16 14.73 -11.38
N ASN A 253 13.55 15.56 -10.53
CA ASN A 253 13.49 17.00 -10.85
C ASN A 253 14.92 17.56 -10.85
N PRO A 254 15.37 18.21 -11.91
CA PRO A 254 16.74 18.76 -11.98
C PRO A 254 16.96 20.00 -11.11
N GLY A 255 16.00 20.39 -10.22
CA GLY A 255 16.15 21.53 -9.32
C GLY A 255 15.87 22.86 -9.99
#